data_63bd6717a6b69e948fb395b0a88eef8a
#
_entry.id   63bd6717a6b69e948fb395b0a88eef8a
#
_cell.length_a   1.000
_cell.length_b   1.000
_cell.length_c   1.000
_cell.angle_alpha   90.00
_cell.angle_beta   90.00
_cell.angle_gamma   90.00
#
_symmetry.space_group_name_H-M   'P 1'
#
loop_
_entity.id
_entity.type
_entity.pdbx_description
1 polymer ?
#
loop_
_entity_poly.entity_id
_entity_poly.type
_entity_poly.pdbx_seq_one_letter_code
_entity_poly.pdbx_strand_id
1 'polypeptide(L)'
;MFFDGLWSYRSYADLMLANFFARPEQNLRLWDNATTNPQRKLVAIAGNDAHANIGVSLNDASGKQLIGIKLDPYERSFRVVRTHVLTPSGSDLSRESLLQAISQGHCYVSYDIFADATGFDFSVRHSDVIMGDEIALDQQPELVVNTPLPTRIVIIKNGNFFGQQQGTTAQFTPDGAGTYRVEAYLDTLPPPAKGQPWIISNPIYVK
;
A
#
# COMPACT_ATOMS: atom_id res chain seq x y z
N MET A 1 -17.26 -9.35 21.32
CA MET A 1 -16.26 -8.89 20.34
C MET A 1 -15.15 -9.91 20.04
N PHE A 2 -14.43 -10.47 21.03
CA PHE A 2 -13.38 -11.49 20.75
C PHE A 2 -13.97 -12.85 20.36
N PHE A 3 -15.05 -13.28 20.99
CA PHE A 3 -15.73 -14.56 20.75
C PHE A 3 -16.52 -14.57 19.42
N ASP A 4 -17.13 -13.45 19.04
CA ASP A 4 -17.82 -13.33 17.74
C ASP A 4 -16.83 -13.42 16.57
N GLY A 5 -15.60 -12.93 16.75
CA GLY A 5 -14.50 -13.06 15.79
C GLY A 5 -14.08 -14.52 15.58
N LEU A 6 -14.08 -15.35 16.62
CA LEU A 6 -13.65 -16.76 16.50
C LEU A 6 -14.67 -17.61 15.71
N TRP A 7 -15.97 -17.32 15.85
CA TRP A 7 -17.02 -18.00 15.07
C TRP A 7 -17.02 -17.56 13.60
N SER A 8 -16.80 -16.27 13.36
CA SER A 8 -16.69 -15.73 12.00
C SER A 8 -15.36 -16.06 11.33
N TYR A 9 -14.31 -16.47 12.07
CA TYR A 9 -13.03 -16.88 11.53
C TYR A 9 -13.13 -17.96 10.46
N ARG A 10 -14.03 -18.93 10.63
CA ARG A 10 -14.22 -20.02 9.68
C ARG A 10 -14.81 -19.55 8.35
N SER A 11 -15.61 -18.47 8.38
CA SER A 11 -16.29 -17.91 7.22
C SER A 11 -15.63 -16.62 6.69
N TYR A 12 -14.94 -15.87 7.55
CA TYR A 12 -14.41 -14.54 7.24
C TYR A 12 -13.02 -14.30 7.84
N ALA A 13 -12.15 -15.29 7.76
CA ALA A 13 -10.82 -15.21 8.37
C ALA A 13 -9.97 -14.06 7.84
N ASP A 14 -10.16 -13.67 6.59
CA ASP A 14 -9.44 -12.55 5.99
C ASP A 14 -9.89 -11.21 6.61
N LEU A 15 -11.19 -11.05 6.91
CA LEU A 15 -11.69 -9.87 7.62
C LEU A 15 -11.17 -9.80 9.05
N MET A 16 -10.96 -10.93 9.71
CA MET A 16 -10.36 -10.96 11.04
C MET A 16 -8.91 -10.48 11.00
N LEU A 17 -8.11 -10.95 10.03
CA LEU A 17 -6.76 -10.45 9.81
C LEU A 17 -6.74 -8.96 9.50
N ALA A 18 -7.69 -8.48 8.70
CA ALA A 18 -7.79 -7.06 8.36
C ALA A 18 -7.96 -6.15 9.59
N ASN A 19 -8.55 -6.65 10.70
CA ASN A 19 -8.69 -5.88 11.95
C ASN A 19 -7.36 -5.61 12.68
N PHE A 20 -6.30 -6.35 12.37
CA PHE A 20 -4.96 -6.13 12.94
C PHE A 20 -4.16 -5.06 12.19
N PHE A 21 -4.65 -4.62 11.03
CA PHE A 21 -3.95 -3.64 10.22
C PHE A 21 -4.58 -2.26 10.40
N ALA A 22 -3.71 -1.30 10.64
CA ALA A 22 -4.05 0.11 10.71
C ALA A 22 -3.07 0.89 9.84
N ARG A 23 -3.45 2.09 9.41
CA ARG A 23 -2.53 2.99 8.73
C ARG A 23 -1.25 3.17 9.58
N PRO A 24 -0.05 2.89 9.05
CA PRO A 24 1.20 2.93 9.82
C PRO A 24 1.68 4.37 10.00
N GLU A 25 0.95 5.16 10.78
CA GLU A 25 1.12 6.61 10.95
C GLU A 25 2.56 7.03 11.28
N GLN A 26 3.19 6.32 12.23
CA GLN A 26 4.54 6.66 12.65
C GLN A 26 5.56 6.37 11.53
N ASN A 27 5.44 5.24 10.87
CA ASN A 27 6.35 4.86 9.78
C ASN A 27 6.21 5.80 8.59
N LEU A 28 4.97 6.15 8.23
CA LEU A 28 4.71 7.11 7.14
C LEU A 28 5.29 8.48 7.45
N ARG A 29 5.13 8.99 8.68
CA ARG A 29 5.74 10.27 9.07
C ARG A 29 7.26 10.23 9.02
N LEU A 30 7.89 9.15 9.51
CA LEU A 30 9.36 9.01 9.46
C LEU A 30 9.85 8.95 8.02
N TRP A 31 9.15 8.21 7.17
CA TRP A 31 9.46 8.09 5.76
C TRP A 31 9.27 9.42 5.01
N ASP A 32 8.12 10.08 5.18
CA ASP A 32 7.84 11.38 4.59
C ASP A 32 8.92 12.41 4.98
N ASN A 33 9.28 12.50 6.26
CA ASN A 33 10.35 13.39 6.73
C ASN A 33 11.71 13.07 6.12
N ALA A 34 12.02 11.79 5.96
CA ALA A 34 13.30 11.37 5.38
C ALA A 34 13.36 11.63 3.88
N THR A 35 12.24 11.53 3.16
CA THR A 35 12.15 11.76 1.70
C THR A 35 12.05 13.25 1.34
N THR A 36 11.72 14.14 2.28
CA THR A 36 11.77 15.59 2.04
C THR A 36 13.18 16.10 1.78
N ASN A 37 14.21 15.36 2.20
CA ASN A 37 15.58 15.65 1.80
C ASN A 37 15.78 15.24 0.34
N PRO A 38 16.00 16.17 -0.61
CA PRO A 38 16.09 15.88 -2.04
C PRO A 38 17.27 14.98 -2.43
N GLN A 39 18.24 14.76 -1.51
CA GLN A 39 19.37 13.87 -1.70
C GLN A 39 19.08 12.42 -1.27
N ARG A 40 17.92 12.15 -0.68
CA ARG A 40 17.54 10.83 -0.18
C ARG A 40 16.25 10.35 -0.83
N LYS A 41 16.37 9.36 -1.70
CA LYS A 41 15.24 8.58 -2.17
C LYS A 41 15.12 7.34 -1.30
N LEU A 42 14.10 7.27 -0.47
CA LEU A 42 13.78 6.09 0.33
C LEU A 42 12.52 5.44 -0.23
N VAL A 43 12.66 4.22 -0.65
CA VAL A 43 11.56 3.44 -1.22
C VAL A 43 10.75 2.79 -0.12
N ALA A 44 9.43 2.98 -0.15
CA ALA A 44 8.51 2.23 0.69
C ALA A 44 8.19 0.87 0.04
N ILE A 45 8.35 -0.16 0.82
CA ILE A 45 7.90 -1.52 0.54
C ILE A 45 7.15 -2.06 1.75
N ALA A 46 6.31 -3.06 1.56
CA ALA A 46 5.63 -3.73 2.65
C ALA A 46 5.99 -5.20 2.73
N GLY A 47 5.99 -5.71 3.95
CA GLY A 47 6.08 -7.12 4.27
C GLY A 47 4.93 -7.53 5.19
N ASN A 48 4.53 -8.79 5.10
CA ASN A 48 3.40 -9.34 5.85
C ASN A 48 3.73 -9.72 7.29
N ASP A 49 5.01 -9.72 7.67
CA ASP A 49 5.50 -10.25 8.96
C ASP A 49 4.95 -11.66 9.28
N ALA A 50 4.80 -12.47 8.22
CA ALA A 50 4.13 -13.77 8.29
C ALA A 50 5.03 -14.81 8.97
N HIS A 51 4.65 -15.25 10.15
CA HIS A 51 5.41 -16.23 10.95
C HIS A 51 4.69 -17.58 11.05
N ALA A 52 3.38 -17.63 10.75
CA ALA A 52 2.50 -18.79 10.90
C ALA A 52 2.57 -19.42 12.32
N ASN A 53 2.80 -18.59 13.34
CA ASN A 53 2.98 -19.00 14.72
C ASN A 53 1.90 -18.45 15.67
N ILE A 54 0.99 -17.62 15.16
CA ILE A 54 -0.14 -17.10 15.94
C ILE A 54 -1.27 -18.14 15.88
N GLY A 55 -1.67 -18.64 17.04
CA GLY A 55 -2.74 -19.63 17.13
C GLY A 55 -3.34 -19.70 18.53
N VAL A 56 -4.55 -20.23 18.59
CA VAL A 56 -5.22 -20.58 19.86
C VAL A 56 -5.33 -22.09 19.92
N SER A 57 -4.84 -22.69 21.00
CA SER A 57 -4.95 -24.12 21.24
C SER A 57 -5.63 -24.39 22.58
N LEU A 58 -6.47 -25.42 22.58
CA LEU A 58 -6.99 -26.03 23.81
C LEU A 58 -6.19 -27.31 24.07
N ASN A 59 -5.55 -27.35 25.22
CA ASN A 59 -4.78 -28.50 25.65
C ASN A 59 -5.51 -29.23 26.77
N ASP A 60 -5.35 -30.53 26.86
CA ASP A 60 -5.82 -31.31 28.01
C ASP A 60 -4.94 -31.11 29.24
N ALA A 61 -5.30 -31.74 30.37
CA ALA A 61 -4.56 -31.66 31.61
C ALA A 61 -3.15 -32.22 31.53
N SER A 62 -2.81 -33.01 30.49
CA SER A 62 -1.47 -33.56 30.21
C SER A 62 -0.64 -32.65 29.30
N GLY A 63 -1.22 -31.51 28.82
CA GLY A 63 -0.58 -30.59 27.89
C GLY A 63 -0.70 -30.99 26.41
N LYS A 64 -1.44 -32.05 26.10
CA LYS A 64 -1.67 -32.49 24.73
C LYS A 64 -2.71 -31.59 24.07
N GLN A 65 -2.38 -31.08 22.90
CA GLN A 65 -3.28 -30.24 22.13
C GLN A 65 -4.50 -31.05 21.64
N LEU A 66 -5.69 -30.63 22.06
CA LEU A 66 -6.96 -31.22 21.66
C LEU A 66 -7.52 -30.53 20.40
N ILE A 67 -7.46 -29.20 20.36
CA ILE A 67 -7.91 -28.38 19.23
C ILE A 67 -6.90 -27.24 19.09
N GLY A 68 -6.51 -26.94 17.84
CA GLY A 68 -5.68 -25.79 17.51
C GLY A 68 -6.20 -25.11 16.25
N ILE A 69 -6.29 -23.78 16.30
CA ILE A 69 -6.62 -22.93 15.15
C ILE A 69 -5.44 -22.01 14.91
N LYS A 70 -4.82 -22.10 13.73
CA LYS A 70 -3.83 -21.12 13.27
C LYS A 70 -4.56 -19.89 12.72
N LEU A 71 -4.22 -18.73 13.26
CA LEU A 71 -4.84 -17.47 12.89
C LEU A 71 -4.11 -16.78 11.72
N ASP A 72 -2.82 -17.08 11.53
CA ASP A 72 -1.93 -16.48 10.54
C ASP A 72 -1.27 -17.49 9.58
N PRO A 73 -2.02 -18.42 8.94
CA PRO A 73 -1.41 -19.31 7.97
C PRO A 73 -0.84 -18.51 6.79
N TYR A 74 0.30 -18.93 6.25
CA TYR A 74 1.01 -18.22 5.17
C TYR A 74 0.13 -17.91 3.97
N GLU A 75 -0.75 -18.81 3.57
CA GLU A 75 -1.66 -18.62 2.43
C GLU A 75 -2.58 -17.40 2.59
N ARG A 76 -2.87 -17.02 3.83
CA ARG A 76 -3.69 -15.85 4.14
C ARG A 76 -2.84 -14.61 4.36
N SER A 77 -1.77 -14.75 5.14
CA SER A 77 -0.88 -13.63 5.44
C SER A 77 -0.33 -12.99 4.17
N PHE A 78 0.06 -13.78 3.17
CA PHE A 78 0.56 -13.27 1.89
C PHE A 78 -0.49 -12.59 1.01
N ARG A 79 -1.77 -12.64 1.38
CA ARG A 79 -2.84 -11.89 0.68
C ARG A 79 -3.15 -10.55 1.30
N VAL A 80 -2.65 -10.28 2.51
CA VAL A 80 -3.06 -9.11 3.28
C VAL A 80 -2.49 -7.84 2.68
N VAL A 81 -1.16 -7.77 2.59
CA VAL A 81 -0.46 -6.62 2.03
C VAL A 81 0.60 -7.09 1.04
N ARG A 82 0.74 -6.37 -0.05
CA ARG A 82 1.70 -6.67 -1.11
C ARG A 82 2.44 -5.42 -1.56
N THR A 83 3.64 -5.65 -2.07
CA THR A 83 4.37 -4.66 -2.87
C THR A 83 4.17 -5.02 -4.34
N HIS A 84 3.46 -4.16 -5.06
CA HIS A 84 3.30 -4.26 -6.51
C HIS A 84 4.47 -3.56 -7.19
N VAL A 85 5.15 -4.24 -8.10
CA VAL A 85 6.33 -3.73 -8.81
C VAL A 85 5.96 -3.44 -10.26
N LEU A 86 6.28 -2.24 -10.73
CA LEU A 86 6.05 -1.80 -12.09
C LEU A 86 7.30 -2.06 -12.92
N THR A 87 7.17 -2.89 -13.93
CA THR A 87 8.24 -3.15 -14.91
C THR A 87 7.82 -2.58 -16.27
N PRO A 88 8.75 -2.07 -17.08
CA PRO A 88 8.42 -1.58 -18.42
C PRO A 88 7.69 -2.64 -19.24
N SER A 89 6.69 -2.23 -20.01
CA SER A 89 5.92 -3.12 -20.89
C SER A 89 6.86 -3.83 -21.88
N GLY A 90 6.72 -5.16 -21.96
CA GLY A 90 7.54 -5.98 -22.87
C GLY A 90 8.96 -6.27 -22.38
N SER A 91 9.34 -5.84 -21.18
CA SER A 91 10.60 -6.25 -20.57
C SER A 91 10.54 -7.70 -20.08
N ASP A 92 11.65 -8.42 -20.22
CA ASP A 92 11.80 -9.73 -19.60
C ASP A 92 11.73 -9.59 -18.07
N LEU A 93 10.89 -10.39 -17.45
CA LEU A 93 10.80 -10.44 -16.00
C LEU A 93 12.00 -11.21 -15.45
N SER A 94 13.04 -10.49 -15.08
CA SER A 94 14.25 -11.04 -14.47
C SER A 94 14.40 -10.57 -13.04
N ARG A 95 15.24 -11.24 -12.26
CA ARG A 95 15.61 -10.80 -10.91
C ARG A 95 16.18 -9.38 -10.93
N GLU A 96 17.02 -9.10 -11.90
CA GLU A 96 17.71 -7.82 -12.07
C GLU A 96 16.71 -6.70 -12.35
N SER A 97 15.77 -6.90 -13.29
CA SER A 97 14.74 -5.91 -13.63
C SER A 97 13.81 -5.62 -12.44
N LEU A 98 13.44 -6.66 -11.66
CA LEU A 98 12.64 -6.49 -10.45
C LEU A 98 13.36 -5.70 -9.37
N LEU A 99 14.62 -6.05 -9.07
CA LEU A 99 15.42 -5.34 -8.07
C LEU A 99 15.69 -3.90 -8.48
N GLN A 100 15.90 -3.66 -9.77
CA GLN A 100 16.06 -2.31 -10.31
C GLN A 100 14.79 -1.49 -10.11
N ALA A 101 13.63 -2.01 -10.51
CA ALA A 101 12.34 -1.32 -10.34
C ALA A 101 12.07 -0.99 -8.86
N ILE A 102 12.30 -1.93 -7.94
CA ILE A 102 12.17 -1.69 -6.50
C ILE A 102 13.14 -0.59 -6.05
N SER A 103 14.41 -0.67 -6.43
CA SER A 103 15.43 0.32 -6.01
C SER A 103 15.13 1.72 -6.52
N GLN A 104 14.45 1.85 -7.63
CA GLN A 104 14.00 3.12 -8.22
C GLN A 104 12.70 3.65 -7.59
N GLY A 105 11.99 2.82 -6.82
CA GLY A 105 10.68 3.19 -6.27
C GLY A 105 9.52 3.02 -7.24
N HIS A 106 9.73 2.29 -8.34
CA HIS A 106 8.70 1.91 -9.29
C HIS A 106 7.84 0.79 -8.70
N CYS A 107 7.28 1.06 -7.54
CA CYS A 107 6.43 0.12 -6.83
C CYS A 107 5.49 0.85 -5.86
N TYR A 108 4.42 0.18 -5.48
CA TYR A 108 3.47 0.67 -4.49
C TYR A 108 3.07 -0.45 -3.53
N VAL A 109 2.61 -0.04 -2.35
CA VAL A 109 2.07 -0.93 -1.33
C VAL A 109 0.56 -0.98 -1.48
N SER A 110 -0.02 -2.17 -1.42
CA SER A 110 -1.47 -2.34 -1.42
C SER A 110 -1.91 -3.33 -0.34
N TYR A 111 -3.02 -3.02 0.32
CA TYR A 111 -3.75 -3.95 1.17
C TYR A 111 -4.72 -4.75 0.29
N ASP A 112 -4.19 -5.74 -0.42
CA ASP A 112 -4.95 -6.56 -1.39
C ASP A 112 -6.09 -7.36 -0.74
N ILE A 113 -6.06 -7.50 0.58
CA ILE A 113 -7.18 -8.06 1.35
C ILE A 113 -8.47 -7.25 1.19
N PHE A 114 -8.39 -5.97 0.86
CA PHE A 114 -9.55 -5.12 0.64
C PHE A 114 -10.06 -5.21 -0.80
N ALA A 115 -9.15 -5.22 -1.77
CA ALA A 115 -9.42 -5.39 -3.19
C ALA A 115 -8.10 -5.57 -3.95
N ASP A 116 -8.16 -6.18 -5.14
CA ASP A 116 -7.02 -6.25 -6.05
C ASP A 116 -6.67 -4.85 -6.57
N ALA A 117 -5.44 -4.42 -6.33
CA ALA A 117 -4.92 -3.12 -6.74
C ALA A 117 -4.18 -3.14 -8.09
N THR A 118 -4.21 -4.27 -8.81
CA THR A 118 -3.60 -4.36 -10.14
C THR A 118 -4.18 -3.32 -11.09
N GLY A 119 -3.30 -2.57 -11.75
CA GLY A 119 -3.70 -1.47 -12.63
C GLY A 119 -3.69 -0.10 -11.96
N PHE A 120 -3.26 0.01 -10.69
CA PHE A 120 -2.95 1.32 -10.11
C PHE A 120 -1.75 1.94 -10.83
N ASP A 121 -1.88 3.23 -11.16
CA ASP A 121 -0.84 4.04 -11.78
C ASP A 121 -0.76 5.41 -11.10
N PHE A 122 0.46 5.89 -10.91
CA PHE A 122 0.75 7.25 -10.47
C PHE A 122 1.91 7.79 -11.30
N SER A 123 1.60 8.71 -12.19
CA SER A 123 2.50 9.16 -13.26
C SER A 123 2.35 10.67 -13.52
N VAL A 124 3.16 11.17 -14.45
CA VAL A 124 3.04 12.53 -14.97
C VAL A 124 2.45 12.48 -16.37
N ARG A 125 1.43 13.31 -16.62
CA ARG A 125 0.76 13.37 -17.91
C ARG A 125 1.72 13.68 -19.06
N HIS A 126 1.58 12.98 -20.17
CA HIS A 126 2.39 13.13 -21.38
C HIS A 126 3.90 12.96 -21.15
N SER A 127 4.27 12.12 -20.20
CA SER A 127 5.65 11.84 -19.80
C SER A 127 5.79 10.36 -19.45
N ASP A 128 7.02 9.83 -19.46
CA ASP A 128 7.35 8.49 -18.98
C ASP A 128 7.65 8.48 -17.45
N VAL A 129 7.49 9.62 -16.78
CA VAL A 129 7.74 9.77 -15.34
C VAL A 129 6.64 9.10 -14.54
N ILE A 130 7.02 8.16 -13.69
CA ILE A 130 6.13 7.43 -12.77
C ILE A 130 6.59 7.60 -11.32
N MET A 131 5.86 7.02 -10.37
CA MET A 131 6.29 6.98 -8.98
C MET A 131 7.73 6.46 -8.85
N GLY A 132 8.54 7.10 -7.99
CA GLY A 132 9.98 6.87 -7.84
C GLY A 132 10.86 7.85 -8.63
N ASP A 133 10.35 8.42 -9.71
CA ASP A 133 11.08 9.31 -10.59
C ASP A 133 11.09 10.78 -10.14
N GLU A 134 11.88 11.58 -10.87
CA GLU A 134 12.01 13.00 -10.68
C GLU A 134 11.53 13.77 -11.90
N ILE A 135 10.95 14.95 -11.67
CA ILE A 135 10.57 15.88 -12.73
C ILE A 135 10.83 17.31 -12.28
N ALA A 136 11.28 18.15 -13.20
CA ALA A 136 11.48 19.56 -12.91
C ALA A 136 10.15 20.33 -12.88
N LEU A 137 9.99 21.24 -11.93
CA LEU A 137 8.77 22.04 -11.76
C LEU A 137 8.51 22.96 -12.95
N ASP A 138 9.58 23.42 -13.61
CA ASP A 138 9.49 24.30 -14.80
C ASP A 138 8.87 23.61 -16.03
N GLN A 139 8.82 22.26 -16.04
CA GLN A 139 8.09 21.48 -17.02
C GLN A 139 6.56 21.50 -16.80
N GLN A 140 6.08 22.19 -15.76
CA GLN A 140 4.67 22.29 -15.40
C GLN A 140 3.98 20.91 -15.31
N PRO A 141 4.51 19.99 -14.50
CA PRO A 141 4.00 18.62 -14.44
C PRO A 141 2.54 18.59 -13.98
N GLU A 142 1.75 17.73 -14.59
CA GLU A 142 0.42 17.36 -14.11
C GLU A 142 0.49 15.91 -13.60
N LEU A 143 0.30 15.76 -12.31
CA LEU A 143 0.29 14.44 -11.66
C LEU A 143 -1.05 13.75 -11.92
N VAL A 144 -1.00 12.54 -12.44
CA VAL A 144 -2.17 11.73 -12.77
C VAL A 144 -2.15 10.47 -11.91
N VAL A 145 -3.31 10.15 -11.35
CA VAL A 145 -3.53 8.91 -10.61
C VAL A 145 -4.65 8.14 -11.27
N ASN A 146 -4.42 6.87 -11.55
CA ASN A 146 -5.46 5.93 -11.99
C ASN A 146 -5.58 4.80 -10.98
N THR A 147 -6.82 4.45 -10.64
CA THR A 147 -7.13 3.35 -9.72
C THR A 147 -8.08 2.36 -10.39
N PRO A 148 -7.96 1.05 -10.15
CA PRO A 148 -8.83 0.05 -10.79
C PRO A 148 -10.28 0.11 -10.30
N LEU A 149 -10.53 0.74 -9.15
CA LEU A 149 -11.86 0.91 -8.57
C LEU A 149 -12.09 2.38 -8.18
N PRO A 150 -13.35 2.85 -8.15
CA PRO A 150 -13.66 4.19 -7.64
C PRO A 150 -13.23 4.35 -6.17
N THR A 151 -12.40 5.33 -5.90
CA THR A 151 -11.79 5.56 -4.59
C THR A 151 -11.78 7.05 -4.24
N ARG A 152 -11.51 7.35 -2.97
CA ARG A 152 -11.00 8.65 -2.57
C ARG A 152 -9.48 8.65 -2.72
N ILE A 153 -9.00 9.42 -3.67
CA ILE A 153 -7.59 9.58 -4.01
C ILE A 153 -7.08 10.81 -3.27
N VAL A 154 -6.08 10.63 -2.41
CA VAL A 154 -5.48 11.69 -1.61
C VAL A 154 -4.03 11.86 -2.04
N ILE A 155 -3.64 13.10 -2.33
CA ILE A 155 -2.23 13.48 -2.55
C ILE A 155 -1.66 14.06 -1.27
N ILE A 156 -0.48 13.55 -0.91
CA ILE A 156 0.33 13.99 0.22
C ILE A 156 1.59 14.67 -0.34
N LYS A 157 1.82 15.92 0.04
CA LYS A 157 3.05 16.67 -0.30
C LYS A 157 3.92 16.80 0.94
N ASN A 158 5.15 16.31 0.91
CA ASN A 158 6.10 16.41 2.03
C ASN A 158 5.49 15.96 3.37
N GLY A 159 4.70 14.86 3.36
CA GLY A 159 4.02 14.34 4.54
C GLY A 159 2.72 15.05 4.94
N ASN A 160 2.32 16.12 4.25
CA ASN A 160 1.12 16.89 4.55
C ASN A 160 0.05 16.69 3.48
N PHE A 161 -1.21 16.77 3.89
CA PHE A 161 -2.33 16.74 2.95
C PHE A 161 -2.19 17.89 1.93
N PHE A 162 -2.25 17.54 0.65
CA PHE A 162 -2.20 18.51 -0.45
C PHE A 162 -3.58 18.67 -1.12
N GLY A 163 -4.24 17.55 -1.39
CA GLY A 163 -5.56 17.58 -2.03
C GLY A 163 -6.19 16.20 -2.12
N GLN A 164 -7.45 16.15 -2.52
CA GLN A 164 -8.15 14.89 -2.76
C GLN A 164 -9.18 15.00 -3.87
N GLN A 165 -9.44 13.89 -4.55
CA GLN A 165 -10.51 13.73 -5.55
C GLN A 165 -11.18 12.36 -5.38
N GLN A 166 -12.43 12.25 -5.86
CA GLN A 166 -13.19 10.99 -5.89
C GLN A 166 -13.27 10.47 -7.31
N GLY A 167 -13.09 9.18 -7.51
CA GLY A 167 -13.22 8.53 -8.80
C GLY A 167 -12.20 7.44 -9.06
N THR A 168 -12.06 7.05 -10.31
CA THR A 168 -11.02 6.13 -10.79
C THR A 168 -9.81 6.86 -11.35
N THR A 169 -9.94 8.17 -11.58
CA THR A 169 -8.86 9.02 -12.08
C THR A 169 -8.88 10.34 -11.34
N ALA A 170 -7.70 10.83 -10.98
CA ALA A 170 -7.50 12.14 -10.36
C ALA A 170 -6.31 12.86 -11.00
N GLN A 171 -6.36 14.19 -11.00
CA GLN A 171 -5.33 15.05 -11.58
C GLN A 171 -4.99 16.15 -10.59
N PHE A 172 -3.69 16.39 -10.39
CA PHE A 172 -3.21 17.41 -9.46
C PHE A 172 -2.03 18.17 -10.08
N THR A 173 -2.08 19.48 -9.99
CA THR A 173 -0.96 20.34 -10.40
C THR A 173 -0.11 20.66 -9.18
N PRO A 174 1.19 20.30 -9.15
CA PRO A 174 2.10 20.69 -8.10
C PRO A 174 2.17 22.23 -7.93
N ASP A 175 2.12 22.68 -6.70
CA ASP A 175 2.25 24.12 -6.35
C ASP A 175 3.68 24.54 -6.03
N GLY A 176 4.64 23.63 -6.18
CA GLY A 176 6.06 23.84 -5.92
C GLY A 176 6.84 22.55 -5.80
N ALA A 177 8.13 22.65 -5.65
CA ALA A 177 9.00 21.51 -5.42
C ALA A 177 8.62 20.73 -4.16
N GLY A 178 8.85 19.44 -4.17
CA GLY A 178 8.55 18.54 -3.05
C GLY A 178 8.35 17.10 -3.47
N THR A 179 8.08 16.25 -2.50
CA THR A 179 7.75 14.85 -2.70
C THR A 179 6.23 14.68 -2.68
N TYR A 180 5.67 14.14 -3.76
CA TYR A 180 4.23 13.92 -3.90
C TYR A 180 3.94 12.43 -3.94
N ARG A 181 3.12 11.93 -3.03
CA ARG A 181 2.70 10.53 -3.01
C ARG A 181 1.18 10.40 -2.87
N VAL A 182 0.66 9.23 -3.18
CA VAL A 182 -0.77 8.93 -3.19
C VAL A 182 -1.14 8.00 -2.03
N GLU A 183 -2.28 8.26 -1.42
CA GLU A 183 -3.03 7.30 -0.63
C GLU A 183 -4.44 7.15 -1.25
N ALA A 184 -4.86 5.92 -1.57
CA ALA A 184 -6.20 5.64 -2.09
C ALA A 184 -7.03 4.90 -1.05
N TYR A 185 -8.32 5.27 -0.91
CA TYR A 185 -9.22 4.75 0.13
C TYR A 185 -10.51 4.21 -0.47
N LEU A 186 -10.91 3.00 -0.08
CA LEU A 186 -12.19 2.39 -0.44
C LEU A 186 -13.24 2.74 0.63
N ASP A 187 -13.68 3.99 0.66
CA ASP A 187 -14.59 4.52 1.69
C ASP A 187 -15.99 3.86 1.66
N THR A 188 -16.34 3.17 0.58
CA THR A 188 -17.60 2.42 0.44
C THR A 188 -17.59 1.08 1.18
N LEU A 189 -16.41 0.58 1.53
CA LEU A 189 -16.29 -0.65 2.29
C LEU A 189 -16.59 -0.42 3.77
N PRO A 190 -17.17 -1.43 4.46
CA PRO A 190 -17.38 -1.34 5.91
C PRO A 190 -16.06 -1.44 6.67
N PRO A 191 -16.04 -1.15 7.97
CA PRO A 191 -14.92 -1.51 8.83
C PRO A 191 -14.58 -3.01 8.72
N PRO A 192 -13.29 -3.39 8.76
CA PRO A 192 -12.11 -2.60 9.11
C PRO A 192 -11.49 -1.81 7.96
N ALA A 193 -11.93 -2.02 6.71
CA ALA A 193 -11.35 -1.35 5.53
C ALA A 193 -11.62 0.16 5.51
N LYS A 194 -12.79 0.58 5.99
CA LYS A 194 -13.18 1.99 6.01
C LYS A 194 -12.19 2.85 6.77
N GLY A 195 -11.67 3.88 6.10
CA GLY A 195 -10.71 4.80 6.68
C GLY A 195 -9.26 4.30 6.71
N GLN A 196 -9.01 3.07 6.22
CA GLN A 196 -7.66 2.57 6.01
C GLN A 196 -7.24 2.80 4.55
N PRO A 197 -5.98 3.16 4.28
CA PRO A 197 -5.50 3.25 2.90
C PRO A 197 -5.54 1.86 2.28
N TRP A 198 -6.12 1.77 1.09
CA TRP A 198 -6.03 0.59 0.25
C TRP A 198 -4.69 0.54 -0.49
N ILE A 199 -4.26 1.68 -1.03
CA ILE A 199 -3.00 1.82 -1.77
C ILE A 199 -2.19 2.96 -1.18
N ILE A 200 -0.86 2.76 -1.09
CA ILE A 200 0.12 3.78 -0.74
C ILE A 200 1.22 3.73 -1.81
N SER A 201 1.38 4.80 -2.59
CA SER A 201 2.41 4.88 -3.62
C SER A 201 3.77 5.30 -3.08
N ASN A 202 4.84 4.96 -3.79
CA ASN A 202 6.08 5.73 -3.71
C ASN A 202 5.89 7.12 -4.32
N PRO A 203 6.71 8.11 -3.96
CA PRO A 203 6.51 9.49 -4.41
C PRO A 203 7.04 9.73 -5.83
N ILE A 204 6.48 10.75 -6.49
CA ILE A 204 7.14 11.50 -7.56
C ILE A 204 7.84 12.69 -6.92
N TYR A 205 9.08 12.94 -7.30
CA TYR A 205 9.92 14.03 -6.79
C TYR A 205 9.88 15.21 -7.76
N VAL A 206 9.19 16.30 -7.38
CA VAL A 206 9.16 17.54 -8.16
C VAL A 206 10.29 18.45 -7.66
N LYS A 207 11.16 18.91 -8.57
CA LYS A 207 12.37 19.69 -8.27
C LYS A 207 12.36 21.08 -8.93
#